data_066681b724ea8ce96dbc9a70ea94d1ec
#
_entry.id   066681b724ea8ce96dbc9a70ea94d1ec
#
_cell.length_a   1.000
_cell.length_b   1.000
_cell.length_c   1.000
_cell.angle_alpha   90.00
_cell.angle_beta   90.00
_cell.angle_gamma   90.00
#
_symmetry.space_group_name_H-M   'P 1'
#
loop_
_entity.id
_entity.type
_entity.pdbx_description
1 polymer ?
#
loop_
_entity_poly.entity_id
_entity_poly.type
_entity_poly.pdbx_seq_one_letter_code
_entity_poly.pdbx_strand_id
1 'polypeptide(L)'
;PSPANSKFTPLFGATMRDRNIIFLAGRNSFLYGADPFETIQCMRQMIDYLTPRVKRAMIFEIPPKNTEVTGSNDRKTLDTINTLLKTSFPEYFVDMASWLRTQAAATAAGVTFTQQDLTDIANGVTPTSFTSDGLHFSQPCGTAIAYRAQQEAIKRGWIV
;
A
#
# COMPACT_ATOMS: atom_id res chain seq x y z
N PRO A 1 18.16 -3.98 18.20
CA PRO A 1 16.80 -4.46 18.37
C PRO A 1 16.15 -3.77 19.57
N SER A 2 14.96 -3.18 19.38
CA SER A 2 14.19 -2.63 20.51
C SER A 2 13.81 -3.77 21.46
N PRO A 3 13.82 -3.55 22.79
CA PRO A 3 13.32 -4.55 23.72
C PRO A 3 11.88 -4.95 23.37
N ALA A 4 11.54 -6.22 23.56
CA ALA A 4 10.16 -6.69 23.42
C ALA A 4 9.24 -5.80 24.29
N ASN A 5 8.08 -5.41 23.76
CA ASN A 5 7.11 -4.51 24.41
C ASN A 5 7.55 -3.05 24.58
N SER A 6 8.54 -2.57 23.82
CA SER A 6 8.85 -1.13 23.82
C SER A 6 7.65 -0.33 23.33
N LYS A 7 7.18 0.60 24.17
CA LYS A 7 6.12 1.53 23.79
C LYS A 7 6.70 2.61 22.89
N PHE A 8 6.24 2.70 21.67
CA PHE A 8 6.58 3.80 20.77
C PHE A 8 5.49 4.89 20.86
N THR A 9 5.91 6.11 21.16
CA THR A 9 5.00 7.26 21.13
C THR A 9 5.55 8.28 20.13
N PRO A 10 4.88 8.49 18.98
CA PRO A 10 5.32 9.48 18.00
C PRO A 10 5.27 10.88 18.59
N LEU A 11 6.34 11.68 18.41
CA LEU A 11 6.44 13.04 18.94
C LEU A 11 5.26 13.94 18.53
N PHE A 12 4.81 13.81 17.29
CA PHE A 12 3.66 14.57 16.74
C PHE A 12 2.38 13.74 16.62
N GLY A 13 2.35 12.52 17.16
CA GLY A 13 1.21 11.62 17.00
C GLY A 13 -0.09 12.22 17.50
N ALA A 14 -0.08 12.89 18.65
CA ALA A 14 -1.28 13.49 19.23
C ALA A 14 -1.85 14.62 18.34
N THR A 15 -0.99 15.43 17.70
CA THR A 15 -1.40 16.56 16.85
C THR A 15 -1.80 16.14 15.44
N MET A 16 -1.50 14.90 15.04
CA MET A 16 -1.82 14.37 13.71
C MET A 16 -3.05 13.43 13.70
N ARG A 17 -3.65 13.16 14.85
CA ARG A 17 -4.75 12.20 15.00
C ARG A 17 -6.05 12.59 14.27
N ASP A 18 -6.22 13.84 13.92
CA ASP A 18 -7.38 14.39 13.21
C ASP A 18 -7.18 14.53 11.70
N ARG A 19 -6.02 14.09 11.19
CA ARG A 19 -5.65 14.23 9.78
C ARG A 19 -6.16 13.09 8.91
N ASN A 20 -6.17 13.34 7.60
CA ASN A 20 -6.35 12.28 6.61
C ASN A 20 -5.07 11.43 6.56
N ILE A 21 -5.20 10.12 6.71
CA ILE A 21 -4.05 9.22 6.83
C ILE A 21 -4.05 8.24 5.64
N ILE A 22 -2.86 8.03 5.09
CA ILE A 22 -2.62 7.00 4.08
C ILE A 22 -1.67 5.96 4.69
N PHE A 23 -2.12 4.71 4.72
CA PHE A 23 -1.32 3.58 5.17
C PHE A 23 -0.75 2.85 3.95
N LEU A 24 0.57 2.87 3.82
CA LEU A 24 1.34 2.03 2.91
C LEU A 24 2.31 1.21 3.77
N ALA A 25 1.79 0.18 4.41
CA ALA A 25 2.48 -0.56 5.45
C ALA A 25 2.20 -2.07 5.36
N GLY A 26 2.98 -2.88 6.08
CA GLY A 26 2.83 -4.34 6.15
C GLY A 26 3.86 -5.12 5.31
N ARG A 27 4.53 -4.47 4.36
CA ARG A 27 5.50 -5.14 3.48
C ARG A 27 6.64 -5.83 4.25
N ASN A 28 7.26 -5.13 5.19
CA ASN A 28 8.37 -5.66 5.98
C ASN A 28 7.90 -6.76 6.94
N SER A 29 6.71 -6.64 7.54
CA SER A 29 6.13 -7.68 8.38
C SER A 29 6.01 -8.99 7.62
N PHE A 30 5.52 -8.94 6.38
CA PHE A 30 5.45 -10.07 5.48
C PHE A 30 6.83 -10.71 5.20
N LEU A 31 7.84 -9.89 4.85
CA LEU A 31 9.20 -10.36 4.53
C LEU A 31 9.89 -11.07 5.70
N TYR A 32 9.55 -10.70 6.93
CA TYR A 32 10.12 -11.27 8.15
C TYR A 32 9.23 -12.34 8.80
N GLY A 33 8.24 -12.84 8.10
CA GLY A 33 7.41 -13.96 8.54
C GLY A 33 6.44 -13.65 9.68
N ALA A 34 6.05 -12.38 9.85
CA ALA A 34 5.01 -12.03 10.80
C ALA A 34 3.66 -12.65 10.38
N ASP A 35 2.88 -13.05 11.37
CA ASP A 35 1.53 -13.55 11.15
C ASP A 35 0.69 -12.46 10.43
N PRO A 36 0.04 -12.77 9.30
CA PRO A 36 -0.86 -11.85 8.63
C PRO A 36 -1.92 -11.22 9.54
N PHE A 37 -2.42 -11.96 10.54
CA PHE A 37 -3.39 -11.45 11.50
C PHE A 37 -2.81 -10.38 12.42
N GLU A 38 -1.53 -10.46 12.80
CA GLU A 38 -0.86 -9.40 13.56
C GLU A 38 -0.81 -8.10 12.76
N THR A 39 -0.55 -8.18 11.45
CA THR A 39 -0.60 -7.00 10.56
C THR A 39 -1.98 -6.34 10.58
N ILE A 40 -3.05 -7.14 10.54
CA ILE A 40 -4.43 -6.63 10.61
C ILE A 40 -4.73 -6.00 11.97
N GLN A 41 -4.29 -6.60 13.07
CA GLN A 41 -4.47 -6.05 14.41
C GLN A 41 -3.73 -4.71 14.58
N CYS A 42 -2.49 -4.62 14.12
CA CYS A 42 -1.72 -3.38 14.12
C CYS A 42 -2.40 -2.29 13.30
N MET A 43 -2.91 -2.63 12.11
CA MET A 43 -3.65 -1.69 11.27
C MET A 43 -4.91 -1.18 11.97
N ARG A 44 -5.67 -2.05 12.63
CA ARG A 44 -6.85 -1.68 13.42
C ARG A 44 -6.49 -0.72 14.54
N GLN A 45 -5.43 -1.02 15.30
CA GLN A 45 -4.96 -0.12 16.38
C GLN A 45 -4.56 1.26 15.83
N MET A 46 -3.89 1.32 14.67
CA MET A 46 -3.54 2.59 14.03
C MET A 46 -4.78 3.39 13.61
N ILE A 47 -5.80 2.74 13.07
CA ILE A 47 -7.07 3.39 12.71
C ILE A 47 -7.81 3.84 13.96
N ASP A 48 -7.87 3.01 15.00
CA ASP A 48 -8.54 3.33 16.27
C ASP A 48 -7.85 4.48 17.01
N TYR A 49 -6.57 4.67 16.78
CA TYR A 49 -5.82 5.81 17.32
C TYR A 49 -6.27 7.15 16.74
N LEU A 50 -6.88 7.20 15.57
CA LEU A 50 -7.40 8.44 14.98
C LEU A 50 -8.58 8.97 15.82
N THR A 51 -8.60 10.28 16.09
CA THR A 51 -9.62 10.90 16.95
C THR A 51 -10.98 11.16 16.31
N PRO A 52 -11.11 11.50 15.02
CA PRO A 52 -12.41 11.77 14.44
C PRO A 52 -13.35 10.57 14.52
N ARG A 53 -14.62 10.82 14.82
CA ARG A 53 -15.66 9.79 14.78
C ARG A 53 -15.80 9.16 13.40
N VAL A 54 -15.72 9.97 12.35
CA VAL A 54 -15.62 9.53 10.96
C VAL A 54 -14.16 9.65 10.53
N LYS A 55 -13.49 8.54 10.44
CA LYS A 55 -12.06 8.48 10.14
C LYS A 55 -11.83 8.58 8.64
N ARG A 56 -10.91 9.45 8.23
CA ARG A 56 -10.47 9.58 6.84
C ARG A 56 -9.14 8.87 6.67
N ALA A 57 -9.21 7.58 6.35
CA ALA A 57 -8.06 6.72 6.13
C ALA A 57 -8.12 6.07 4.76
N MET A 58 -6.97 5.82 4.16
CA MET A 58 -6.78 4.93 3.02
C MET A 58 -5.76 3.86 3.39
N ILE A 59 -6.05 2.61 3.09
CA ILE A 59 -5.14 1.49 3.21
C ILE A 59 -4.82 1.03 1.80
N PHE A 60 -3.60 1.21 1.37
CA PHE A 60 -3.19 0.80 0.04
C PHE A 60 -2.84 -0.68 0.01
N GLU A 61 -3.36 -1.37 -1.01
CA GLU A 61 -2.91 -2.71 -1.35
C GLU A 61 -1.38 -2.73 -1.46
N ILE A 62 -0.75 -3.76 -0.87
CA ILE A 62 0.71 -3.93 -0.90
C ILE A 62 1.11 -4.46 -2.28
N PRO A 63 1.88 -3.70 -3.08
CA PRO A 63 2.27 -4.14 -4.41
C PRO A 63 3.32 -5.25 -4.35
N PRO A 64 3.24 -6.26 -5.25
CA PRO A 64 4.24 -7.32 -5.33
C PRO A 64 5.56 -6.81 -5.91
N LYS A 65 6.69 -7.31 -5.39
CA LYS A 65 8.01 -7.10 -5.99
C LYS A 65 8.19 -7.97 -7.26
N ASN A 66 9.24 -7.70 -8.03
CA ASN A 66 9.50 -8.35 -9.32
C ASN A 66 9.64 -9.88 -9.27
N THR A 67 10.04 -10.47 -8.12
CA THR A 67 10.16 -11.91 -7.94
C THR A 67 8.89 -12.60 -7.44
N GLU A 68 7.87 -11.84 -7.04
CA GLU A 68 6.60 -12.35 -6.53
C GLU A 68 5.59 -12.54 -7.67
N VAL A 69 6.00 -13.32 -8.66
CA VAL A 69 5.13 -13.62 -9.81
C VAL A 69 3.89 -14.39 -9.38
N THR A 70 2.82 -14.22 -10.13
CA THR A 70 1.55 -14.91 -9.89
C THR A 70 1.77 -16.43 -9.73
N GLY A 71 1.25 -16.99 -8.64
CA GLY A 71 1.37 -18.41 -8.32
C GLY A 71 2.58 -18.80 -7.47
N SER A 72 3.59 -17.94 -7.29
CA SER A 72 4.71 -18.23 -6.37
C SER A 72 4.25 -18.27 -4.91
N ASN A 73 5.02 -18.92 -4.04
CA ASN A 73 4.66 -19.02 -2.61
C ASN A 73 4.67 -17.66 -1.92
N ASP A 74 5.67 -16.83 -2.22
CA ASP A 74 5.76 -15.47 -1.68
C ASP A 74 4.55 -14.64 -2.12
N ARG A 75 4.08 -14.81 -3.37
CA ARG A 75 2.89 -14.14 -3.87
C ARG A 75 1.63 -14.61 -3.13
N LYS A 76 1.46 -15.89 -2.88
CA LYS A 76 0.28 -16.40 -2.13
C LYS A 76 0.17 -15.78 -0.75
N THR A 77 1.30 -15.63 -0.05
CA THR A 77 1.31 -14.98 1.27
C THR A 77 0.94 -13.49 1.17
N LEU A 78 1.48 -12.77 0.18
CA LEU A 78 1.12 -11.38 -0.09
C LEU A 78 -0.37 -11.24 -0.43
N ASP A 79 -0.90 -12.10 -1.28
CA ASP A 79 -2.32 -12.10 -1.66
C ASP A 79 -3.21 -12.39 -0.45
N THR A 80 -2.76 -13.25 0.49
CA THR A 80 -3.47 -13.48 1.75
C THR A 80 -3.56 -12.22 2.57
N ILE A 81 -2.45 -11.49 2.77
CA ILE A 81 -2.43 -10.23 3.51
C ILE A 81 -3.33 -9.19 2.84
N ASN A 82 -3.21 -9.00 1.53
CA ASN A 82 -4.02 -8.05 0.78
C ASN A 82 -5.51 -8.39 0.85
N THR A 83 -5.86 -9.68 0.81
CA THR A 83 -7.23 -10.15 1.00
C THR A 83 -7.74 -9.83 2.39
N LEU A 84 -6.94 -10.08 3.42
CA LEU A 84 -7.30 -9.75 4.81
C LEU A 84 -7.45 -8.23 5.02
N LEU A 85 -6.57 -7.40 4.44
CA LEU A 85 -6.71 -5.94 4.48
C LEU A 85 -8.02 -5.49 3.82
N LYS A 86 -8.32 -6.01 2.64
CA LYS A 86 -9.54 -5.67 1.88
C LYS A 86 -10.82 -6.10 2.60
N THR A 87 -10.83 -7.30 3.18
CA THR A 87 -12.01 -7.82 3.88
C THR A 87 -12.21 -7.22 5.27
N SER A 88 -11.11 -6.87 5.96
CA SER A 88 -11.18 -6.27 7.30
C SER A 88 -11.46 -4.77 7.29
N PHE A 89 -11.12 -4.07 6.19
CA PHE A 89 -11.21 -2.62 6.07
C PHE A 89 -11.75 -2.17 4.71
N PRO A 90 -12.90 -2.70 4.26
CA PRO A 90 -13.38 -2.47 2.89
C PRO A 90 -13.60 -0.98 2.57
N GLU A 91 -14.02 -0.17 3.57
CA GLU A 91 -14.25 1.26 3.43
C GLU A 91 -12.96 2.09 3.29
N TYR A 92 -11.82 1.56 3.73
CA TYR A 92 -10.52 2.24 3.68
C TYR A 92 -9.63 1.71 2.56
N PHE A 93 -9.89 0.50 2.07
CA PHE A 93 -9.01 -0.19 1.12
C PHE A 93 -8.99 0.48 -0.27
N VAL A 94 -7.82 0.51 -0.88
CA VAL A 94 -7.59 1.01 -2.24
C VAL A 94 -6.77 -0.04 -3.01
N ASP A 95 -7.31 -0.55 -4.11
CA ASP A 95 -6.66 -1.50 -5.01
C ASP A 95 -5.46 -0.85 -5.74
N MET A 96 -4.37 -0.63 -5.02
CA MET A 96 -3.20 0.09 -5.52
C MET A 96 -2.33 -0.78 -6.44
N ALA A 97 -2.09 -2.04 -6.06
CA ALA A 97 -1.24 -2.95 -6.84
C ALA A 97 -1.82 -3.23 -8.23
N SER A 98 -3.13 -3.44 -8.32
CA SER A 98 -3.83 -3.63 -9.59
C SER A 98 -3.78 -2.37 -10.44
N TRP A 99 -3.99 -1.22 -9.82
CA TRP A 99 -4.00 0.06 -10.52
C TRP A 99 -2.62 0.43 -11.07
N LEU A 100 -1.53 0.18 -10.33
CA LEU A 100 -0.16 0.44 -10.79
C LEU A 100 0.21 -0.33 -12.08
N ARG A 101 -0.50 -1.41 -12.40
CA ARG A 101 -0.32 -2.17 -13.63
C ARG A 101 -1.17 -1.68 -14.83
N THR A 102 -1.78 -0.52 -14.71
CA THR A 102 -2.63 0.05 -15.77
C THR A 102 -1.94 1.14 -16.57
N GLN A 103 -2.39 1.34 -17.81
CA GLN A 103 -1.93 2.47 -18.63
C GLN A 103 -2.26 3.82 -17.99
N ALA A 104 -3.33 3.92 -17.20
CA ALA A 104 -3.68 5.12 -16.45
C ALA A 104 -2.62 5.49 -15.42
N ALA A 105 -2.01 4.50 -14.75
CA ALA A 105 -0.91 4.72 -13.82
C ALA A 105 0.36 5.22 -14.55
N ALA A 106 0.70 4.62 -15.70
CA ALA A 106 1.82 5.07 -16.54
C ALA A 106 1.63 6.53 -16.97
N THR A 107 0.43 6.87 -17.45
CA THR A 107 0.09 8.24 -17.86
C THR A 107 0.20 9.22 -16.68
N ALA A 108 -0.33 8.86 -15.52
CA ALA A 108 -0.25 9.69 -14.30
C ALA A 108 1.19 9.91 -13.83
N ALA A 109 2.06 8.91 -14.03
CA ALA A 109 3.49 8.98 -13.73
C ALA A 109 4.32 9.73 -14.79
N GLY A 110 3.75 10.03 -15.96
CA GLY A 110 4.48 10.60 -17.08
C GLY A 110 5.47 9.62 -17.73
N VAL A 111 5.21 8.31 -17.67
CA VAL A 111 6.07 7.28 -18.26
C VAL A 111 5.32 6.50 -19.34
N THR A 112 6.08 5.90 -20.25
CA THR A 112 5.58 4.91 -21.21
C THR A 112 6.10 3.54 -20.79
N PHE A 113 5.22 2.56 -20.66
CA PHE A 113 5.62 1.20 -20.32
C PHE A 113 6.53 0.60 -21.40
N THR A 114 7.65 0.07 -20.95
CA THR A 114 8.62 -0.68 -21.77
C THR A 114 8.13 -2.10 -22.01
N GLN A 115 8.83 -2.86 -22.87
CA GLN A 115 8.54 -4.29 -23.06
C GLN A 115 8.74 -5.08 -21.75
N GLN A 116 9.71 -4.68 -20.90
CA GLN A 116 9.89 -5.31 -19.59
C GLN A 116 8.69 -5.04 -18.68
N ASP A 117 8.20 -3.80 -18.63
CA ASP A 117 6.99 -3.46 -17.83
C ASP A 117 5.77 -4.28 -18.27
N LEU A 118 5.60 -4.50 -19.58
CA LEU A 118 4.51 -5.34 -20.10
C LEU A 118 4.67 -6.81 -19.68
N THR A 119 5.90 -7.30 -19.62
CA THR A 119 6.22 -8.64 -19.09
C THR A 119 5.90 -8.71 -17.58
N ASP A 120 6.29 -7.70 -16.83
CA ASP A 120 6.01 -7.60 -15.39
C ASP A 120 4.49 -7.59 -15.11
N ILE A 121 3.75 -6.81 -15.89
CA ILE A 121 2.28 -6.75 -15.83
C ILE A 121 1.66 -8.12 -16.10
N ALA A 122 2.14 -8.83 -17.13
CA ALA A 122 1.67 -10.18 -17.47
C ALA A 122 1.97 -11.19 -16.35
N ASN A 123 3.10 -11.04 -15.67
CA ASN A 123 3.49 -11.84 -14.49
C ASN A 123 2.78 -11.40 -13.20
N GLY A 124 1.98 -10.34 -13.24
CA GLY A 124 1.23 -9.80 -12.11
C GLY A 124 2.07 -9.07 -11.07
N VAL A 125 3.29 -8.63 -11.41
CA VAL A 125 4.19 -7.89 -10.53
C VAL A 125 4.20 -6.39 -10.84
N THR A 126 4.82 -5.59 -9.97
CA THR A 126 4.96 -4.16 -10.17
C THR A 126 5.88 -3.89 -11.37
N PRO A 127 5.50 -3.03 -12.32
CA PRO A 127 6.33 -2.68 -13.48
C PRO A 127 7.72 -2.19 -13.06
N THR A 128 8.77 -2.63 -13.78
CA THR A 128 10.15 -2.24 -13.50
C THR A 128 10.34 -0.73 -13.50
N SER A 129 9.67 0.03 -14.37
CA SER A 129 9.73 1.50 -14.38
C SER A 129 9.21 2.14 -13.08
N PHE A 130 8.45 1.40 -12.27
CA PHE A 130 7.90 1.85 -10.99
C PHE A 130 8.73 1.42 -9.79
N THR A 131 9.84 0.72 -10.00
CA THR A 131 10.74 0.30 -8.93
C THR A 131 12.18 0.75 -9.22
N SER A 132 12.98 0.94 -8.17
CA SER A 132 14.42 1.26 -8.31
C SER A 132 15.29 0.00 -8.31
N ASP A 133 14.82 -1.06 -7.66
CA ASP A 133 15.57 -2.32 -7.45
C ASP A 133 14.64 -3.56 -7.47
N GLY A 134 13.45 -3.41 -8.04
CA GLY A 134 12.42 -4.46 -8.08
C GLY A 134 11.55 -4.54 -6.83
N LEU A 135 11.83 -3.74 -5.79
CA LEU A 135 11.07 -3.68 -4.54
C LEU A 135 10.70 -2.24 -4.15
N HIS A 136 11.69 -1.35 -4.05
CA HIS A 136 11.48 0.03 -3.61
C HIS A 136 10.92 0.88 -4.76
N PHE A 137 9.98 1.74 -4.42
CA PHE A 137 9.34 2.58 -5.42
C PHE A 137 10.30 3.62 -6.00
N SER A 138 10.23 3.77 -7.33
CA SER A 138 10.87 4.86 -8.05
C SER A 138 10.09 6.17 -7.88
N GLN A 139 10.70 7.30 -8.28
CA GLN A 139 9.99 8.58 -8.28
C GLN A 139 8.72 8.56 -9.16
N PRO A 140 8.72 8.00 -10.39
CA PRO A 140 7.49 7.86 -11.18
C PRO A 140 6.40 7.09 -10.45
N CYS A 141 6.73 6.01 -9.73
CA CYS A 141 5.76 5.28 -8.92
C CYS A 141 5.17 6.17 -7.81
N GLY A 142 6.02 6.93 -7.11
CA GLY A 142 5.55 7.90 -6.11
C GLY A 142 4.56 8.90 -6.67
N THR A 143 4.81 9.41 -7.89
CA THR A 143 3.89 10.32 -8.61
C THR A 143 2.56 9.62 -8.92
N ALA A 144 2.60 8.39 -9.44
CA ALA A 144 1.39 7.61 -9.71
C ALA A 144 0.57 7.35 -8.42
N ILE A 145 1.23 6.93 -7.33
CA ILE A 145 0.59 6.71 -6.03
C ILE A 145 -0.09 7.99 -5.51
N ALA A 146 0.60 9.13 -5.58
CA ALA A 146 0.05 10.42 -5.15
C ALA A 146 -1.18 10.81 -5.98
N TYR A 147 -1.13 10.63 -7.30
CA TYR A 147 -2.28 10.85 -8.17
C TYR A 147 -3.45 9.95 -7.79
N ARG A 148 -3.24 8.65 -7.60
CA ARG A 148 -4.30 7.73 -7.20
C ARG A 148 -4.90 8.09 -5.84
N ALA A 149 -4.07 8.46 -4.87
CA ALA A 149 -4.52 8.94 -3.57
C ALA A 149 -5.41 10.18 -3.69
N GLN A 150 -5.03 11.14 -4.54
CA GLN A 150 -5.82 12.33 -4.81
C GLN A 150 -7.18 11.97 -5.43
N GLN A 151 -7.22 11.10 -6.44
CA GLN A 151 -8.46 10.64 -7.06
C GLN A 151 -9.40 9.96 -6.06
N GLU A 152 -8.85 9.11 -5.19
CA GLU A 152 -9.63 8.47 -4.13
C GLU A 152 -10.12 9.49 -3.08
N ALA A 153 -9.33 10.51 -2.75
CA ALA A 153 -9.75 11.57 -1.83
C ALA A 153 -10.89 12.42 -2.42
N ILE A 154 -10.84 12.76 -3.72
CA ILE A 154 -11.93 13.45 -4.43
C ILE A 154 -13.18 12.57 -4.44
N LYS A 155 -13.07 11.30 -4.86
CA LYS A 155 -14.18 10.34 -4.89
C LYS A 155 -14.87 10.18 -3.54
N ARG A 156 -14.12 10.26 -2.44
CA ARG A 156 -14.63 10.17 -1.06
C ARG A 156 -15.10 11.51 -0.50
N GLY A 157 -15.04 12.60 -1.27
CA GLY A 157 -15.44 13.94 -0.83
C GLY A 157 -14.55 14.54 0.26
N TRP A 158 -13.26 14.13 0.32
CA TRP A 158 -12.31 14.66 1.32
C TRP A 158 -11.70 15.98 0.86
N ILE A 159 -11.60 16.16 -0.44
CA ILE A 159 -11.13 17.37 -1.14
C ILE A 159 -12.04 17.65 -2.33
N VAL A 160 -12.13 18.89 -2.76
CA VAL A 160 -12.86 19.37 -3.93
C VAL A 160 -11.91 19.76 -5.04
#